data_94febc5a6b057f164f3eb015a51a17ed
#
_entry.id   94febc5a6b057f164f3eb015a51a17ed
#
_cell.length_a   1.000
_cell.length_b   1.000
_cell.length_c   1.000
_cell.angle_alpha   90.00
_cell.angle_beta   90.00
_cell.angle_gamma   90.00
#
_symmetry.space_group_name_H-M   'P 1'
#
loop_
_entity.id
_entity.type
_entity.pdbx_description
1 polymer ?
#
loop_
_entity_poly.entity_id
_entity_poly.type
_entity_poly.pdbx_seq_one_letter_code
_entity_poly.pdbx_strand_id
1 'polypeptide(L)'
;MSRRVRHQIGPVVQAPPLTTLRIRTRLRASAADRAVIVALGTHLGRLARADLGHDPEVWAERKRAITKESSSRWAGAITKASSDVYATARRNQLRQRADLTRAIATLEEKVGLTCHSAPELKELRAGSGGRQLRFGYRSGSELQMKRRRLQHLRARLAVLDRDLEAGQVHITRGGQRLLRHRLHLDQAGMTKEQWRELWDASRWWITANGESGKGFGNETIRVSPEGVLEVDLPEPLARLANLTRRGLTRYRFQATVRFSYRQAEGLAQVKSDRAVAYSISFDPAQDRFYFDASFTPASPAPVPLYLYQDLLSDPAARTLAVDHNHGFLAPALLDRFGNRWAGCLTSHW
;
A
#
# COMPACT_ATOMS: atom_id res chain seq x y z
N MET A 1 -8.52 40.89 26.66
CA MET A 1 -7.38 39.97 26.77
C MET A 1 -7.88 38.54 26.86
N SER A 2 -7.88 37.79 25.76
CA SER A 2 -8.36 36.39 25.72
C SER A 2 -7.28 35.46 26.29
N ARG A 3 -7.58 34.78 27.40
CA ARG A 3 -6.73 33.74 27.98
C ARG A 3 -6.67 32.55 27.02
N ARG A 4 -5.54 32.41 26.28
CA ARG A 4 -5.27 31.18 25.49
C ARG A 4 -5.19 30.01 26.47
N VAL A 5 -6.10 29.05 26.31
CA VAL A 5 -6.07 27.76 27.02
C VAL A 5 -4.79 27.04 26.58
N ARG A 6 -3.84 26.84 27.48
CA ARG A 6 -2.65 26.04 27.27
C ARG A 6 -3.07 24.57 27.32
N HIS A 7 -3.12 23.91 26.18
CA HIS A 7 -3.27 22.45 26.19
C HIS A 7 -1.98 21.85 26.77
N GLN A 8 -2.06 21.18 27.90
CA GLN A 8 -1.01 20.28 28.34
C GLN A 8 -0.94 19.13 27.34
N ILE A 9 0.22 18.97 26.67
CA ILE A 9 0.50 17.77 25.89
C ILE A 9 0.59 16.65 26.91
N GLY A 10 -0.29 15.64 26.79
CA GLY A 10 -0.21 14.43 27.60
C GLY A 10 1.12 13.71 27.36
N PRO A 11 1.45 12.70 28.17
CA PRO A 11 2.70 11.96 28.04
C PRO A 11 2.90 11.54 26.57
N VAL A 12 4.11 11.79 26.04
CA VAL A 12 4.47 11.39 24.68
C VAL A 12 4.21 9.91 24.56
N VAL A 13 3.13 9.56 23.86
CA VAL A 13 2.84 8.16 23.52
C VAL A 13 4.00 7.72 22.65
N GLN A 14 4.77 6.72 23.12
CA GLN A 14 5.80 6.11 22.31
C GLN A 14 5.18 5.74 20.95
N ALA A 15 5.78 6.23 19.87
CA ALA A 15 5.36 5.78 18.54
C ALA A 15 5.36 4.24 18.54
N PRO A 16 4.28 3.60 18.08
CA PRO A 16 4.25 2.14 18.04
C PRO A 16 5.51 1.66 17.33
N PRO A 17 6.16 0.60 17.82
CA PRO A 17 7.39 0.10 17.23
C PRO A 17 7.14 -0.12 15.73
N LEU A 18 8.07 0.30 14.87
CA LEU A 18 8.00 0.06 13.44
C LEU A 18 7.82 -1.44 13.23
N THR A 19 6.60 -1.85 12.88
CA THR A 19 6.26 -3.27 12.75
C THR A 19 6.95 -3.91 11.57
N THR A 20 7.22 -3.13 10.51
CA THR A 20 7.93 -3.63 9.32
C THR A 20 8.62 -2.48 8.60
N LEU A 21 9.89 -2.68 8.27
CA LEU A 21 10.69 -1.80 7.43
C LEU A 21 10.79 -2.39 6.03
N ARG A 22 10.59 -1.58 4.99
CA ARG A 22 10.87 -1.94 3.60
C ARG A 22 11.94 -1.03 3.05
N ILE A 23 13.00 -1.64 2.50
CA ILE A 23 14.09 -0.95 1.81
C ILE A 23 14.12 -1.40 0.36
N ARG A 24 14.44 -0.49 -0.56
CA ARG A 24 14.43 -0.74 -2.00
C ARG A 24 15.75 -0.33 -2.63
N THR A 25 16.20 -1.13 -3.59
CA THR A 25 17.33 -0.79 -4.45
C THR A 25 17.04 -1.14 -5.92
N ARG A 26 17.73 -0.47 -6.84
CA ARG A 26 17.70 -0.86 -8.25
C ARG A 26 18.54 -2.11 -8.46
N LEU A 27 17.96 -3.14 -9.07
CA LEU A 27 18.70 -4.35 -9.49
C LEU A 27 19.25 -4.14 -10.90
N ARG A 28 20.57 -4.07 -11.01
CA ARG A 28 21.28 -3.91 -12.29
C ARG A 28 21.52 -5.27 -12.92
N ALA A 29 20.45 -5.88 -13.42
CA ALA A 29 20.48 -7.22 -13.99
C ALA A 29 21.18 -7.24 -15.35
N SER A 30 22.07 -8.20 -15.57
CA SER A 30 22.64 -8.53 -16.87
C SER A 30 21.57 -9.10 -17.82
N ALA A 31 21.88 -9.26 -19.10
CA ALA A 31 20.92 -9.86 -20.04
C ALA A 31 20.50 -11.27 -19.62
N ALA A 32 21.44 -12.08 -19.11
CA ALA A 32 21.15 -13.41 -18.57
C ALA A 32 20.28 -13.35 -17.32
N ASP A 33 20.61 -12.46 -16.37
CA ASP A 33 19.81 -12.25 -15.18
C ASP A 33 18.37 -11.83 -15.52
N ARG A 34 18.21 -10.89 -16.49
CA ARG A 34 16.89 -10.43 -16.96
C ARG A 34 16.05 -11.58 -17.50
N ALA A 35 16.64 -12.45 -18.33
CA ALA A 35 15.93 -13.59 -18.89
C ALA A 35 15.35 -14.50 -17.78
N VAL A 36 16.16 -14.80 -16.76
CA VAL A 36 15.72 -15.61 -15.61
C VAL A 36 14.66 -14.91 -14.79
N ILE A 37 14.84 -13.61 -14.48
CA ILE A 37 13.87 -12.83 -13.73
C ILE A 37 12.52 -12.80 -14.46
N VAL A 38 12.52 -12.55 -15.78
CA VAL A 38 11.29 -12.49 -16.59
C VAL A 38 10.60 -13.85 -16.60
N ALA A 39 11.34 -14.93 -16.84
CA ALA A 39 10.78 -16.28 -16.87
C ALA A 39 10.15 -16.66 -15.52
N LEU A 40 10.86 -16.41 -14.42
CA LEU A 40 10.41 -16.69 -13.05
C LEU A 40 9.16 -15.86 -12.70
N GLY A 41 9.20 -14.56 -12.93
CA GLY A 41 8.08 -13.66 -12.61
C GLY A 41 6.83 -13.93 -13.44
N THR A 42 6.99 -14.35 -14.70
CA THR A 42 5.89 -14.76 -15.56
C THR A 42 5.26 -16.06 -15.06
N HIS A 43 6.09 -17.04 -14.73
CA HIS A 43 5.63 -18.34 -14.21
C HIS A 43 4.89 -18.18 -12.88
N LEU A 44 5.53 -17.56 -11.88
CA LEU A 44 4.93 -17.33 -10.56
C LEU A 44 3.71 -16.39 -10.64
N GLY A 45 3.76 -15.39 -11.52
CA GLY A 45 2.63 -14.49 -11.78
C GLY A 45 1.41 -15.22 -12.34
N ARG A 46 1.60 -16.24 -13.19
CA ARG A 46 0.53 -17.12 -13.67
C ARG A 46 -0.11 -17.87 -12.51
N LEU A 47 0.70 -18.53 -11.67
CA LEU A 47 0.22 -19.28 -10.51
C LEU A 47 -0.51 -18.36 -9.52
N ALA A 48 0.03 -17.20 -9.24
CA ALA A 48 -0.58 -16.23 -8.33
C ALA A 48 -1.90 -15.65 -8.84
N ARG A 49 -2.10 -15.57 -10.17
CA ARG A 49 -3.40 -15.20 -10.76
C ARG A 49 -4.43 -16.32 -10.65
N ALA A 50 -4.02 -17.54 -10.94
CA ALA A 50 -4.89 -18.70 -10.81
C ALA A 50 -5.37 -18.85 -9.35
N ASP A 51 -4.48 -18.67 -8.38
CA ASP A 51 -4.80 -18.80 -6.95
C ASP A 51 -5.84 -17.77 -6.46
N LEU A 52 -5.86 -16.55 -7.01
CA LEU A 52 -6.88 -15.54 -6.68
C LEU A 52 -8.30 -15.91 -7.14
N GLY A 53 -8.45 -16.84 -8.07
CA GLY A 53 -9.74 -17.34 -8.53
C GLY A 53 -10.35 -18.44 -7.65
N HIS A 54 -9.65 -18.85 -6.60
CA HIS A 54 -10.10 -19.92 -5.71
C HIS A 54 -10.58 -19.39 -4.37
N ASP A 55 -11.44 -20.19 -3.72
CA ASP A 55 -11.91 -19.90 -2.37
C ASP A 55 -10.73 -19.83 -1.38
N PRO A 56 -10.63 -18.75 -0.58
CA PRO A 56 -9.57 -18.64 0.43
C PRO A 56 -9.63 -19.71 1.51
N GLU A 57 -10.76 -20.31 1.79
CA GLU A 57 -10.95 -21.32 2.84
C GLU A 57 -10.26 -22.65 2.52
N VAL A 58 -10.10 -22.99 1.23
CA VAL A 58 -9.39 -24.21 0.78
C VAL A 58 -7.87 -24.02 0.66
N TRP A 59 -7.29 -23.26 1.56
CA TRP A 59 -5.87 -22.88 1.53
C TRP A 59 -4.89 -24.04 1.38
N ALA A 60 -5.10 -25.14 2.10
CA ALA A 60 -4.20 -26.30 2.09
C ALA A 60 -4.18 -27.02 0.73
N GLU A 61 -5.33 -27.11 0.06
CA GLU A 61 -5.45 -27.70 -1.26
C GLU A 61 -4.81 -26.83 -2.33
N ARG A 62 -5.08 -25.53 -2.30
CA ARG A 62 -4.46 -24.54 -3.16
C ARG A 62 -2.94 -24.58 -3.06
N LYS A 63 -2.40 -24.58 -1.84
CA LYS A 63 -0.96 -24.68 -1.61
C LYS A 63 -0.39 -25.97 -2.20
N ARG A 64 -1.05 -27.12 -2.00
CA ARG A 64 -0.61 -28.40 -2.57
C ARG A 64 -0.59 -28.39 -4.10
N ALA A 65 -1.63 -27.84 -4.73
CA ALA A 65 -1.70 -27.71 -6.19
C ALA A 65 -0.55 -26.86 -6.74
N ILE A 66 -0.30 -25.67 -6.16
CA ILE A 66 0.77 -24.76 -6.58
C ILE A 66 2.16 -25.37 -6.34
N THR A 67 2.31 -26.17 -5.27
CA THR A 67 3.59 -26.83 -4.94
C THR A 67 4.07 -27.75 -6.06
N LYS A 68 3.15 -28.40 -6.80
CA LYS A 68 3.48 -29.28 -7.92
C LYS A 68 4.15 -28.55 -9.10
N GLU A 69 3.84 -27.26 -9.28
CA GLU A 69 4.36 -26.43 -10.36
C GLU A 69 5.43 -25.43 -9.89
N SER A 70 5.72 -25.40 -8.57
CA SER A 70 6.70 -24.48 -8.01
C SER A 70 7.52 -25.17 -6.91
N SER A 71 7.49 -24.65 -5.70
CA SER A 71 7.98 -25.31 -4.49
C SER A 71 7.03 -25.00 -3.34
N SER A 72 7.12 -25.78 -2.25
CA SER A 72 6.30 -25.53 -1.06
C SER A 72 6.44 -24.11 -0.52
N ARG A 73 7.60 -23.48 -0.70
CA ARG A 73 7.88 -22.11 -0.26
C ARG A 73 7.26 -21.07 -1.19
N TRP A 74 7.43 -21.22 -2.50
CA TRP A 74 6.75 -20.37 -3.48
C TRP A 74 5.23 -20.48 -3.35
N ALA A 75 4.71 -21.70 -3.21
CA ALA A 75 3.29 -21.94 -2.98
C ALA A 75 2.79 -21.25 -1.71
N GLY A 76 3.54 -21.35 -0.61
CA GLY A 76 3.20 -20.66 0.64
C GLY A 76 3.22 -19.15 0.52
N ALA A 77 4.16 -18.57 -0.24
CA ALA A 77 4.21 -17.13 -0.48
C ALA A 77 3.04 -16.66 -1.35
N ILE A 78 2.68 -17.42 -2.40
CA ILE A 78 1.56 -17.13 -3.29
C ILE A 78 0.23 -17.18 -2.54
N THR A 79 -0.04 -18.28 -1.84
CA THR A 79 -1.31 -18.46 -1.12
C THR A 79 -1.49 -17.45 0.00
N LYS A 80 -0.41 -17.11 0.72
CA LYS A 80 -0.46 -16.04 1.71
C LYS A 80 -0.78 -14.69 1.08
N ALA A 81 -0.07 -14.32 0.00
CA ALA A 81 -0.30 -13.06 -0.70
C ALA A 81 -1.74 -12.94 -1.22
N SER A 82 -2.31 -14.02 -1.77
CA SER A 82 -3.69 -14.07 -2.22
C SER A 82 -4.69 -13.90 -1.07
N SER A 83 -4.46 -14.56 0.05
CA SER A 83 -5.29 -14.43 1.26
C SER A 83 -5.23 -13.00 1.84
N ASP A 84 -4.05 -12.37 1.88
CA ASP A 84 -3.87 -10.99 2.34
C ASP A 84 -4.62 -9.98 1.43
N VAL A 85 -4.57 -10.20 0.10
CA VAL A 85 -5.30 -9.39 -0.89
C VAL A 85 -6.81 -9.56 -0.71
N TYR A 86 -7.30 -10.79 -0.54
CA TYR A 86 -8.70 -11.09 -0.28
C TYR A 86 -9.19 -10.40 1.00
N ALA A 87 -8.49 -10.58 2.11
CA ALA A 87 -8.83 -9.97 3.39
C ALA A 87 -8.86 -8.42 3.31
N THR A 88 -7.92 -7.84 2.55
CA THR A 88 -7.88 -6.39 2.33
C THR A 88 -9.08 -5.92 1.49
N ALA A 89 -9.40 -6.64 0.41
CA ALA A 89 -10.55 -6.33 -0.43
C ALA A 89 -11.86 -6.45 0.34
N ARG A 90 -12.01 -7.47 1.20
CA ARG A 90 -13.18 -7.65 2.08
C ARG A 90 -13.32 -6.49 3.07
N ARG A 91 -12.24 -6.05 3.72
CA ARG A 91 -12.27 -4.87 4.59
C ARG A 91 -12.66 -3.59 3.84
N ASN A 92 -12.19 -3.44 2.60
CA ASN A 92 -12.54 -2.29 1.76
C ASN A 92 -14.03 -2.32 1.35
N GLN A 93 -14.61 -3.49 1.06
CA GLN A 93 -16.05 -3.63 0.82
C GLN A 93 -16.87 -3.17 2.05
N LEU A 94 -16.51 -3.61 3.25
CA LEU A 94 -17.20 -3.21 4.48
C LEU A 94 -17.09 -1.69 4.72
N ARG A 95 -15.91 -1.10 4.49
CA ARG A 95 -15.73 0.36 4.58
C ARG A 95 -16.59 1.09 3.54
N GLN A 96 -16.57 0.64 2.29
CA GLN A 96 -17.38 1.21 1.21
C GLN A 96 -18.87 1.13 1.51
N ARG A 97 -19.35 0.02 2.10
CA ARG A 97 -20.73 -0.13 2.57
C ARG A 97 -21.08 0.95 3.58
N ALA A 98 -20.27 1.14 4.62
CA ALA A 98 -20.49 2.16 5.64
C ALA A 98 -20.48 3.59 5.04
N ASP A 99 -19.58 3.87 4.09
CA ASP A 99 -19.51 5.16 3.42
C ASP A 99 -20.75 5.43 2.55
N LEU A 100 -21.21 4.41 1.80
CA LEU A 100 -22.45 4.50 1.00
C LEU A 100 -23.67 4.72 1.89
N THR A 101 -23.80 3.99 2.98
CA THR A 101 -24.91 4.13 3.94
C THR A 101 -24.97 5.55 4.50
N ARG A 102 -23.83 6.11 4.94
CA ARG A 102 -23.74 7.50 5.44
C ARG A 102 -24.08 8.53 4.34
N ALA A 103 -23.57 8.31 3.12
CA ALA A 103 -23.85 9.21 2.00
C ALA A 103 -25.34 9.18 1.60
N ILE A 104 -25.98 8.02 1.65
CA ILE A 104 -27.43 7.85 1.39
C ILE A 104 -28.21 8.60 2.45
N ALA A 105 -27.98 8.38 3.74
CA ALA A 105 -28.67 9.06 4.83
C ALA A 105 -28.56 10.60 4.70
N THR A 106 -27.36 11.10 4.40
CA THR A 106 -27.13 12.55 4.17
C THR A 106 -27.90 13.08 2.96
N LEU A 107 -28.05 12.28 1.89
CA LEU A 107 -28.82 12.69 0.71
C LEU A 107 -30.32 12.58 0.93
N GLU A 108 -30.80 11.62 1.70
CA GLU A 108 -32.20 11.47 2.09
C GLU A 108 -32.69 12.69 2.88
N GLU A 109 -31.92 13.14 3.87
CA GLU A 109 -32.16 14.39 4.59
C GLU A 109 -32.25 15.58 3.61
N LYS A 110 -31.31 15.66 2.65
CA LYS A 110 -31.29 16.77 1.68
C LYS A 110 -32.45 16.71 0.70
N VAL A 111 -32.83 15.54 0.22
CA VAL A 111 -33.94 15.35 -0.72
C VAL A 111 -35.29 15.68 -0.06
N GLY A 112 -35.41 15.57 1.25
CA GLY A 112 -36.56 15.99 2.04
C GLY A 112 -36.70 17.52 2.20
N LEU A 113 -35.69 18.31 1.81
CA LEU A 113 -35.78 19.77 1.90
C LEU A 113 -36.61 20.36 0.76
N THR A 114 -37.28 21.46 1.07
CA THR A 114 -38.10 22.21 0.09
C THR A 114 -37.25 22.96 -0.94
N CYS A 115 -37.86 23.23 -2.11
CA CYS A 115 -37.27 24.16 -3.08
C CYS A 115 -37.75 25.58 -2.74
N HIS A 116 -36.79 26.51 -2.66
CA HIS A 116 -37.03 27.93 -2.42
C HIS A 116 -36.57 28.73 -3.63
N SER A 117 -37.21 29.88 -3.85
CA SER A 117 -36.74 30.86 -4.81
C SER A 117 -35.39 31.46 -4.37
N ALA A 118 -34.66 32.05 -5.31
CA ALA A 118 -33.35 32.66 -4.99
C ALA A 118 -33.46 33.79 -3.94
N PRO A 119 -34.48 34.68 -3.95
CA PRO A 119 -34.69 35.69 -2.89
C PRO A 119 -34.96 35.07 -1.53
N GLU A 120 -35.88 34.10 -1.44
CA GLU A 120 -36.19 33.40 -0.17
C GLU A 120 -34.94 32.72 0.45
N LEU A 121 -34.09 32.06 -0.37
CA LEU A 121 -32.83 31.50 0.12
C LEU A 121 -31.86 32.57 0.61
N LYS A 122 -31.86 33.76 0.00
CA LYS A 122 -31.00 34.87 0.44
C LYS A 122 -31.45 35.39 1.80
N GLU A 123 -32.72 35.57 2.00
CA GLU A 123 -33.32 35.99 3.28
C GLU A 123 -33.08 34.96 4.41
N LEU A 124 -33.35 33.69 4.14
CA LEU A 124 -33.11 32.60 5.10
C LEU A 124 -31.62 32.54 5.51
N ARG A 125 -30.68 32.78 4.59
CA ARG A 125 -29.25 32.83 4.88
C ARG A 125 -28.85 34.05 5.68
N ALA A 126 -29.42 35.22 5.38
CA ALA A 126 -29.21 36.46 6.12
C ALA A 126 -29.67 36.35 7.58
N GLY A 127 -30.83 35.72 7.80
CA GLY A 127 -31.40 35.51 9.15
C GLY A 127 -30.68 34.43 9.98
N SER A 128 -29.80 33.64 9.37
CA SER A 128 -29.14 32.53 10.07
C SER A 128 -27.92 32.90 10.94
N GLY A 129 -27.50 34.16 10.95
CA GLY A 129 -26.37 34.63 11.74
C GLY A 129 -25.03 33.90 11.43
N GLY A 130 -24.83 33.45 10.20
CA GLY A 130 -23.63 32.73 9.78
C GLY A 130 -23.62 31.24 10.13
N ARG A 131 -24.69 30.68 10.70
CA ARG A 131 -24.81 29.24 10.87
C ARG A 131 -25.00 28.52 9.53
N GLN A 132 -24.30 27.42 9.33
CA GLN A 132 -24.50 26.56 8.16
C GLN A 132 -25.85 25.80 8.30
N LEU A 133 -26.96 26.48 8.06
CA LEU A 133 -28.29 25.85 7.99
C LEU A 133 -28.51 25.28 6.58
N ARG A 134 -29.23 24.14 6.51
CA ARG A 134 -29.60 23.49 5.24
C ARG A 134 -30.93 24.06 4.76
N PHE A 135 -30.88 25.07 3.89
CA PHE A 135 -32.07 25.84 3.49
C PHE A 135 -32.84 25.27 2.30
N GLY A 136 -32.43 24.14 1.72
CA GLY A 136 -33.14 23.59 0.55
C GLY A 136 -32.45 23.92 -0.78
N TYR A 137 -33.23 23.91 -1.87
CA TYR A 137 -32.73 23.99 -3.26
C TYR A 137 -33.18 25.26 -3.97
N ARG A 138 -32.33 25.72 -4.89
CA ARG A 138 -32.63 26.89 -5.75
C ARG A 138 -33.54 26.56 -6.91
N SER A 139 -33.59 25.30 -7.34
CA SER A 139 -34.41 24.88 -8.48
C SER A 139 -34.80 23.40 -8.37
N GLY A 140 -35.90 23.06 -9.04
CA GLY A 140 -36.38 21.68 -9.17
C GLY A 140 -35.38 20.77 -9.88
N SER A 141 -34.56 21.33 -10.80
CA SER A 141 -33.53 20.57 -11.49
C SER A 141 -32.38 20.13 -10.54
N GLU A 142 -32.00 21.00 -9.60
CA GLU A 142 -31.01 20.65 -8.58
C GLU A 142 -31.53 19.53 -7.67
N LEU A 143 -32.76 19.62 -7.22
CA LEU A 143 -33.42 18.56 -6.44
C LEU A 143 -33.48 17.24 -7.24
N GLN A 144 -33.83 17.31 -8.53
CA GLN A 144 -33.92 16.12 -9.39
C GLN A 144 -32.54 15.46 -9.57
N MET A 145 -31.47 16.24 -9.70
CA MET A 145 -30.07 15.69 -9.72
C MET A 145 -29.75 14.96 -8.41
N LYS A 146 -30.15 15.49 -7.26
CA LYS A 146 -29.94 14.82 -5.96
C LYS A 146 -30.74 13.52 -5.85
N ARG A 147 -31.99 13.50 -6.32
CA ARG A 147 -32.82 12.29 -6.38
C ARG A 147 -32.17 11.19 -7.25
N ARG A 148 -31.69 11.55 -8.46
CA ARG A 148 -30.97 10.61 -9.34
C ARG A 148 -29.71 10.08 -8.68
N ARG A 149 -28.94 10.96 -8.00
CA ARG A 149 -27.73 10.53 -7.26
C ARG A 149 -28.09 9.57 -6.12
N LEU A 150 -29.17 9.84 -5.37
CA LEU A 150 -29.64 8.96 -4.31
C LEU A 150 -30.00 7.57 -4.84
N GLN A 151 -30.76 7.51 -5.95
CA GLN A 151 -31.09 6.24 -6.62
C GLN A 151 -29.84 5.48 -7.03
N HIS A 152 -28.86 6.17 -7.61
CA HIS A 152 -27.60 5.55 -8.01
C HIS A 152 -26.80 5.00 -6.81
N LEU A 153 -26.73 5.73 -5.69
CA LEU A 153 -26.05 5.24 -4.49
C LEU A 153 -26.76 4.04 -3.86
N ARG A 154 -28.11 4.06 -3.82
CA ARG A 154 -28.90 2.92 -3.34
C ARG A 154 -28.69 1.68 -4.22
N ALA A 155 -28.69 1.82 -5.53
CA ALA A 155 -28.39 0.72 -6.46
C ALA A 155 -26.98 0.15 -6.23
N ARG A 156 -25.98 1.02 -6.03
CA ARG A 156 -24.61 0.56 -5.70
C ARG A 156 -24.53 -0.16 -4.36
N LEU A 157 -25.25 0.33 -3.35
CA LEU A 157 -25.30 -0.32 -2.05
C LEU A 157 -25.92 -1.72 -2.17
N ALA A 158 -27.03 -1.85 -2.88
CA ALA A 158 -27.71 -3.13 -3.09
C ALA A 158 -26.83 -4.17 -3.82
N VAL A 159 -26.00 -3.74 -4.79
CA VAL A 159 -25.02 -4.64 -5.43
C VAL A 159 -23.95 -5.07 -4.41
N LEU A 160 -23.42 -4.11 -3.65
CA LEU A 160 -22.38 -4.40 -2.66
C LEU A 160 -22.89 -5.31 -1.53
N ASP A 161 -24.13 -5.12 -1.06
CA ASP A 161 -24.74 -5.99 -0.04
C ASP A 161 -24.90 -7.41 -0.57
N ARG A 162 -25.35 -7.58 -1.81
CA ARG A 162 -25.44 -8.89 -2.48
C ARG A 162 -24.07 -9.58 -2.57
N ASP A 163 -23.02 -8.84 -2.99
CA ASP A 163 -21.64 -9.38 -3.04
C ASP A 163 -21.15 -9.79 -1.65
N LEU A 164 -21.48 -8.99 -0.63
CA LEU A 164 -21.14 -9.27 0.77
C LEU A 164 -21.84 -10.52 1.31
N GLU A 165 -23.13 -10.71 1.00
CA GLU A 165 -23.94 -11.88 1.39
C GLU A 165 -23.45 -13.15 0.68
N ALA A 166 -23.10 -13.02 -0.61
CA ALA A 166 -22.55 -14.13 -1.39
C ALA A 166 -21.08 -14.44 -1.09
N GLY A 167 -20.41 -13.67 -0.21
CA GLY A 167 -18.97 -13.79 0.05
C GLY A 167 -18.08 -13.41 -1.13
N GLN A 168 -18.64 -12.78 -2.17
CA GLN A 168 -17.91 -12.43 -3.39
C GLN A 168 -17.02 -11.20 -3.18
N VAL A 169 -15.79 -11.29 -3.68
CA VAL A 169 -14.82 -10.19 -3.63
C VAL A 169 -14.23 -9.98 -5.02
N HIS A 170 -14.39 -8.76 -5.56
CA HIS A 170 -13.86 -8.42 -6.87
C HIS A 170 -12.42 -7.91 -6.75
N ILE A 171 -11.47 -8.76 -7.13
CA ILE A 171 -10.04 -8.47 -7.10
C ILE A 171 -9.52 -8.38 -8.54
N THR A 172 -8.86 -7.26 -8.86
CA THR A 172 -8.17 -7.10 -10.14
C THR A 172 -6.67 -7.00 -9.91
N ARG A 173 -5.92 -8.03 -10.29
CA ARG A 173 -4.45 -7.95 -10.28
C ARG A 173 -3.99 -7.03 -11.40
N GLY A 174 -3.19 -6.02 -11.06
CA GLY A 174 -2.84 -4.91 -11.96
C GLY A 174 -3.64 -3.63 -11.72
N GLY A 175 -4.68 -3.72 -10.88
CA GLY A 175 -5.50 -2.59 -10.45
C GLY A 175 -6.64 -2.25 -11.41
N GLN A 176 -7.74 -1.81 -10.84
CA GLN A 176 -8.95 -1.43 -11.59
C GLN A 176 -8.76 -0.23 -12.52
N ARG A 177 -7.82 0.67 -12.17
CA ARG A 177 -7.52 1.84 -13.02
C ARG A 177 -6.94 1.39 -14.35
N LEU A 178 -5.94 0.53 -14.34
CA LEU A 178 -5.30 0.02 -15.55
C LEU A 178 -6.27 -0.86 -16.37
N LEU A 179 -7.13 -1.64 -15.70
CA LEU A 179 -8.19 -2.39 -16.38
C LEU A 179 -9.16 -1.46 -17.11
N ARG A 180 -9.58 -0.35 -16.49
CA ARG A 180 -10.46 0.65 -17.12
C ARG A 180 -9.81 1.36 -18.31
N HIS A 181 -8.50 1.63 -18.24
CA HIS A 181 -7.79 2.24 -19.37
C HIS A 181 -7.89 1.42 -20.65
N ARG A 182 -8.08 0.09 -20.58
CA ARG A 182 -8.31 -0.77 -21.75
C ARG A 182 -9.46 -0.31 -22.64
N LEU A 183 -10.50 0.26 -22.03
CA LEU A 183 -11.71 0.72 -22.74
C LEU A 183 -11.61 2.18 -23.19
N HIS A 184 -10.61 2.92 -22.72
CA HIS A 184 -10.46 4.36 -22.95
C HIS A 184 -8.99 4.72 -23.15
N LEU A 185 -8.30 4.04 -24.08
CA LEU A 185 -6.86 4.22 -24.33
C LEU A 185 -6.52 5.65 -24.73
N ASP A 186 -7.35 6.25 -25.60
CA ASP A 186 -7.17 7.62 -26.09
C ASP A 186 -7.21 8.63 -24.91
N GLN A 187 -8.19 8.47 -24.01
CA GLN A 187 -8.30 9.32 -22.82
C GLN A 187 -7.14 9.11 -21.85
N ALA A 188 -6.57 7.91 -21.83
CA ALA A 188 -5.41 7.59 -21.00
C ALA A 188 -4.08 8.02 -21.63
N GLY A 189 -4.09 8.52 -22.88
CA GLY A 189 -2.90 8.95 -23.60
C GLY A 189 -1.90 7.82 -23.88
N MET A 190 -2.38 6.60 -24.10
CA MET A 190 -1.50 5.43 -24.32
C MET A 190 -1.96 4.57 -25.49
N THR A 191 -0.99 3.89 -26.13
CA THR A 191 -1.29 2.89 -27.15
C THR A 191 -1.72 1.57 -26.52
N LYS A 192 -2.29 0.68 -27.34
CA LYS A 192 -2.66 -0.67 -26.93
C LYS A 192 -1.44 -1.49 -26.48
N GLU A 193 -0.32 -1.30 -27.15
CA GLU A 193 0.96 -1.96 -26.85
C GLU A 193 1.50 -1.50 -25.51
N GLN A 194 1.56 -0.18 -25.26
CA GLN A 194 1.95 0.40 -23.98
C GLN A 194 1.04 -0.07 -22.83
N TRP A 195 -0.28 -0.10 -23.08
CA TRP A 195 -1.22 -0.64 -22.09
C TRP A 195 -0.93 -2.12 -21.79
N ARG A 196 -0.65 -2.92 -22.82
CA ARG A 196 -0.36 -4.36 -22.68
C ARG A 196 0.92 -4.58 -21.87
N GLU A 197 1.98 -3.84 -22.15
CA GLU A 197 3.24 -3.88 -21.38
C GLU A 197 3.02 -3.57 -19.89
N LEU A 198 2.30 -2.47 -19.60
CA LEU A 198 1.94 -2.11 -18.23
C LEU A 198 1.07 -3.17 -17.55
N TRP A 199 0.12 -3.73 -18.30
CA TRP A 199 -0.78 -4.77 -17.82
C TRP A 199 -0.02 -6.06 -17.47
N ASP A 200 0.88 -6.50 -18.32
CA ASP A 200 1.68 -7.70 -18.11
C ASP A 200 2.69 -7.49 -16.98
N ALA A 201 3.34 -6.33 -16.93
CA ALA A 201 4.25 -5.97 -15.84
C ALA A 201 3.53 -5.94 -14.47
N SER A 202 2.30 -5.41 -14.42
CA SER A 202 1.51 -5.35 -13.17
C SER A 202 1.02 -6.73 -12.68
N ARG A 203 1.01 -7.72 -13.55
CA ARG A 203 0.60 -9.11 -13.27
C ARG A 203 1.77 -10.04 -13.00
N TRP A 204 2.96 -9.54 -13.18
CA TRP A 204 4.21 -10.20 -12.87
C TRP A 204 4.41 -10.29 -11.35
N TRP A 205 5.04 -11.35 -10.86
CA TRP A 205 5.12 -11.54 -9.42
C TRP A 205 6.33 -12.37 -9.01
N ILE A 206 7.21 -11.80 -8.18
CA ILE A 206 8.25 -12.52 -7.45
C ILE A 206 8.25 -11.97 -6.03
N THR A 207 7.80 -12.77 -5.08
CA THR A 207 7.87 -12.43 -3.65
C THR A 207 8.15 -13.69 -2.86
N ALA A 208 9.16 -13.67 -2.00
CA ALA A 208 9.52 -14.75 -1.10
C ALA A 208 9.40 -14.29 0.35
N ASN A 209 8.68 -15.05 1.16
CA ASN A 209 8.54 -14.79 2.59
C ASN A 209 9.84 -15.11 3.32
N GLY A 210 10.20 -14.27 4.28
CA GLY A 210 11.30 -14.53 5.21
C GLY A 210 10.97 -15.61 6.23
N GLU A 211 12.00 -16.30 6.70
CA GLU A 211 11.90 -17.33 7.72
C GLU A 211 13.12 -17.25 8.64
N SER A 212 12.89 -17.02 9.93
CA SER A 212 13.94 -16.96 10.93
C SER A 212 14.62 -18.33 11.11
N GLY A 213 15.92 -18.33 11.35
CA GLY A 213 16.71 -19.55 11.51
C GLY A 213 17.06 -20.24 10.18
N LYS A 214 16.77 -19.62 9.04
CA LYS A 214 17.19 -20.06 7.72
C LYS A 214 18.29 -19.18 7.19
N GLY A 215 19.21 -19.78 6.42
CA GLY A 215 20.39 -19.08 5.92
C GLY A 215 20.04 -17.72 5.29
N PHE A 216 20.58 -16.66 5.85
CA PHE A 216 20.33 -15.27 5.50
C PHE A 216 18.86 -14.83 5.64
N GLY A 217 18.08 -15.50 6.51
CA GLY A 217 16.70 -15.12 6.80
C GLY A 217 15.68 -15.43 5.70
N ASN A 218 16.10 -16.09 4.60
CA ASN A 218 15.21 -16.50 3.50
C ASN A 218 15.85 -17.63 2.70
N GLU A 219 15.16 -18.75 2.58
CA GLU A 219 15.68 -19.91 1.85
C GLU A 219 15.39 -19.85 0.35
N THR A 220 14.33 -19.17 -0.05
CA THR A 220 13.86 -19.10 -1.45
C THR A 220 14.65 -18.07 -2.26
N ILE A 221 14.76 -16.85 -1.74
CA ILE A 221 15.62 -15.79 -2.27
C ILE A 221 16.69 -15.51 -1.21
N ARG A 222 17.95 -15.75 -1.53
CA ARG A 222 19.08 -15.51 -0.62
C ARG A 222 19.87 -14.30 -1.04
N VAL A 223 20.17 -13.45 -0.09
CA VAL A 223 21.11 -12.34 -0.27
C VAL A 223 22.19 -12.50 0.79
N SER A 224 23.42 -12.75 0.36
CA SER A 224 24.54 -12.84 1.30
C SER A 224 24.93 -11.46 1.85
N PRO A 225 25.71 -11.39 2.95
CA PRO A 225 26.23 -10.12 3.46
C PRO A 225 27.04 -9.31 2.43
N GLU A 226 27.65 -9.98 1.46
CA GLU A 226 28.40 -9.38 0.35
C GLU A 226 27.48 -8.88 -0.79
N GLY A 227 26.17 -9.18 -0.69
CA GLY A 227 25.18 -8.80 -1.68
C GLY A 227 25.00 -9.80 -2.83
N VAL A 228 25.53 -11.02 -2.70
CA VAL A 228 25.30 -12.08 -3.70
C VAL A 228 23.84 -12.53 -3.63
N LEU A 229 23.14 -12.44 -4.77
CA LEU A 229 21.74 -12.80 -4.90
C LEU A 229 21.61 -14.20 -5.51
N GLU A 230 20.86 -15.07 -4.86
CA GLU A 230 20.49 -16.39 -5.35
C GLU A 230 18.98 -16.61 -5.23
N VAL A 231 18.39 -17.28 -6.21
CA VAL A 231 16.97 -17.63 -6.20
C VAL A 231 16.77 -19.11 -6.45
N ASP A 232 15.84 -19.72 -5.73
CA ASP A 232 15.39 -21.09 -5.93
C ASP A 232 14.44 -21.13 -7.12
N LEU A 233 14.75 -21.95 -8.14
CA LEU A 233 13.96 -22.06 -9.35
C LEU A 233 12.96 -23.21 -9.23
N PRO A 234 11.68 -22.99 -9.61
CA PRO A 234 10.71 -24.04 -9.81
C PRO A 234 11.19 -25.08 -10.83
N GLU A 235 10.74 -26.32 -10.67
CA GLU A 235 11.13 -27.43 -11.55
C GLU A 235 10.97 -27.10 -13.06
N PRO A 236 9.88 -26.49 -13.55
CA PRO A 236 9.73 -26.14 -14.97
C PRO A 236 10.80 -25.14 -15.47
N LEU A 237 11.50 -24.46 -14.57
CA LEU A 237 12.57 -23.49 -14.88
C LEU A 237 13.96 -24.01 -14.52
N ALA A 238 14.10 -25.27 -14.09
CA ALA A 238 15.36 -25.87 -13.63
C ALA A 238 16.49 -25.76 -14.68
N ARG A 239 16.17 -25.78 -15.97
CA ARG A 239 17.12 -25.61 -17.08
C ARG A 239 17.85 -24.25 -17.07
N LEU A 240 17.31 -23.25 -16.39
CA LEU A 240 17.92 -21.93 -16.25
C LEU A 240 18.88 -21.83 -15.07
N ALA A 241 18.99 -22.87 -14.26
CA ALA A 241 19.86 -22.88 -13.09
C ALA A 241 21.34 -22.88 -13.52
N ASN A 242 22.13 -22.11 -12.78
CA ASN A 242 23.59 -22.11 -12.91
C ASN A 242 24.29 -22.61 -11.65
N LEU A 243 23.51 -23.03 -10.65
CA LEU A 243 23.99 -23.57 -9.39
C LEU A 243 23.09 -24.71 -8.92
N THR A 244 23.64 -25.93 -8.82
CA THR A 244 22.94 -27.07 -8.23
C THR A 244 23.64 -27.46 -6.93
N ARG A 245 22.92 -27.45 -5.82
CA ARG A 245 23.45 -27.82 -4.51
C ARG A 245 22.40 -28.63 -3.73
N ARG A 246 22.76 -29.83 -3.31
CA ARG A 246 21.91 -30.69 -2.48
C ARG A 246 20.49 -30.91 -3.04
N GLY A 247 20.38 -31.12 -4.36
CA GLY A 247 19.10 -31.33 -5.03
C GLY A 247 18.23 -30.09 -5.24
N LEU A 248 18.72 -28.90 -4.84
CA LEU A 248 18.05 -27.63 -5.12
C LEU A 248 18.65 -27.01 -6.38
N THR A 249 17.78 -26.60 -7.29
CA THR A 249 18.11 -25.90 -8.53
C THR A 249 18.04 -24.39 -8.26
N ARG A 250 19.19 -23.73 -8.32
CA ARG A 250 19.31 -22.29 -8.02
C ARG A 250 19.91 -21.54 -9.18
N TYR A 251 19.52 -20.27 -9.26
CA TYR A 251 20.20 -19.31 -10.11
C TYR A 251 20.93 -18.28 -9.23
N ARG A 252 22.23 -18.14 -9.44
CA ARG A 252 23.06 -17.08 -8.86
C ARG A 252 23.17 -15.95 -9.86
N PHE A 253 22.74 -14.77 -9.44
CA PHE A 253 22.80 -13.57 -10.27
C PHE A 253 24.21 -13.03 -10.40
N GLN A 254 24.50 -12.45 -11.55
CA GLN A 254 25.71 -11.64 -11.75
C GLN A 254 25.59 -10.29 -11.05
N ALA A 255 24.36 -9.76 -10.99
CA ALA A 255 24.05 -8.54 -10.27
C ALA A 255 24.17 -8.73 -8.75
N THR A 256 24.81 -7.78 -8.08
CA THR A 256 24.84 -7.71 -6.62
C THR A 256 23.78 -6.77 -6.07
N VAL A 257 23.26 -7.08 -4.89
CA VAL A 257 22.27 -6.27 -4.17
C VAL A 257 22.98 -5.39 -3.14
N ARG A 258 22.82 -4.06 -3.28
CA ARG A 258 23.28 -3.08 -2.29
C ARG A 258 22.18 -2.06 -2.06
N PHE A 259 21.86 -1.81 -0.81
CA PHE A 259 20.88 -0.79 -0.43
C PHE A 259 21.60 0.51 -0.08
N SER A 260 21.17 1.63 -0.67
CA SER A 260 21.70 2.95 -0.33
C SER A 260 21.13 3.50 0.97
N TYR A 261 19.99 2.98 1.41
CA TYR A 261 19.28 3.41 2.61
C TYR A 261 19.16 2.26 3.61
N ARG A 262 19.53 2.50 4.87
CA ARG A 262 19.44 1.53 6.00
C ARG A 262 20.11 0.17 5.71
N GLN A 263 21.20 0.17 4.97
CA GLN A 263 21.93 -1.05 4.62
C GLN A 263 22.44 -1.79 5.86
N ALA A 264 22.91 -1.05 6.87
CA ALA A 264 23.44 -1.65 8.10
C ALA A 264 22.38 -2.49 8.83
N GLU A 265 21.13 -2.01 8.88
CA GLU A 265 20.02 -2.74 9.50
C GLU A 265 19.66 -4.00 8.71
N GLY A 266 19.62 -3.90 7.37
CA GLY A 266 19.39 -5.05 6.50
C GLY A 266 20.50 -6.09 6.64
N LEU A 267 21.75 -5.68 6.69
CA LEU A 267 22.89 -6.58 6.92
C LEU A 267 22.85 -7.25 8.29
N ALA A 268 22.45 -6.53 9.33
CA ALA A 268 22.27 -7.10 10.67
C ALA A 268 21.21 -8.21 10.68
N GLN A 269 20.12 -8.03 9.96
CA GLN A 269 19.06 -9.06 9.81
C GLN A 269 19.60 -10.32 9.11
N VAL A 270 20.29 -10.14 7.98
CA VAL A 270 20.87 -11.22 7.18
C VAL A 270 21.92 -11.99 7.99
N LYS A 271 22.83 -11.29 8.69
CA LYS A 271 23.90 -11.92 9.52
C LYS A 271 23.35 -12.69 10.72
N SER A 272 22.18 -12.32 11.22
CA SER A 272 21.54 -12.98 12.37
C SER A 272 20.49 -14.02 11.95
N ASP A 273 20.41 -14.39 10.68
CA ASP A 273 19.42 -15.31 10.11
C ASP A 273 17.96 -14.98 10.52
N ARG A 274 17.67 -13.68 10.73
CA ARG A 274 16.33 -13.22 11.02
C ARG A 274 15.51 -13.09 9.74
N ALA A 275 14.22 -13.34 9.83
CA ALA A 275 13.33 -13.34 8.67
C ALA A 275 13.43 -12.03 7.86
N VAL A 276 13.73 -12.16 6.57
CA VAL A 276 13.69 -11.09 5.57
C VAL A 276 12.87 -11.54 4.38
N ALA A 277 11.76 -10.85 4.11
CA ALA A 277 10.97 -11.08 2.90
C ALA A 277 11.56 -10.26 1.75
N TYR A 278 11.70 -10.90 0.59
CA TYR A 278 12.21 -10.26 -0.62
C TYR A 278 11.18 -10.21 -1.72
N SER A 279 11.21 -9.15 -2.53
CA SER A 279 10.45 -9.09 -3.77
C SER A 279 11.25 -8.42 -4.88
N ILE A 280 10.99 -8.85 -6.12
CA ILE A 280 11.51 -8.20 -7.33
C ILE A 280 10.30 -7.62 -8.07
N SER A 281 10.39 -6.37 -8.48
CA SER A 281 9.38 -5.68 -9.28
C SER A 281 10.01 -5.08 -10.53
N PHE A 282 9.20 -4.95 -11.60
CA PHE A 282 9.60 -4.37 -12.86
C PHE A 282 8.84 -3.06 -13.11
N ASP A 283 9.55 -2.02 -13.47
CA ASP A 283 9.02 -0.75 -13.94
C ASP A 283 9.20 -0.67 -15.45
N PRO A 284 8.15 -0.87 -16.24
CA PRO A 284 8.24 -0.86 -17.70
C PRO A 284 8.53 0.55 -18.24
N ALA A 285 8.09 1.62 -17.56
CA ALA A 285 8.32 2.98 -18.03
C ALA A 285 9.81 3.38 -18.00
N GLN A 286 10.58 2.79 -17.09
CA GLN A 286 12.02 3.03 -16.96
C GLN A 286 12.86 1.84 -17.43
N ASP A 287 12.26 0.73 -17.84
CA ASP A 287 12.91 -0.56 -18.13
C ASP A 287 13.86 -0.99 -17.00
N ARG A 288 13.37 -0.97 -15.75
CA ARG A 288 14.19 -1.22 -14.56
C ARG A 288 13.58 -2.28 -13.66
N PHE A 289 14.45 -3.13 -13.11
CA PHE A 289 14.10 -3.99 -12.00
C PHE A 289 14.48 -3.34 -10.68
N TYR A 290 13.59 -3.52 -9.69
CA TYR A 290 13.83 -3.12 -8.30
C TYR A 290 13.79 -4.34 -7.40
N PHE A 291 14.67 -4.36 -6.42
CA PHE A 291 14.76 -5.38 -5.39
C PHE A 291 14.37 -4.75 -4.04
N ASP A 292 13.39 -5.34 -3.39
CA ASP A 292 12.89 -4.90 -2.09
C ASP A 292 13.21 -5.93 -1.02
N ALA A 293 13.65 -5.46 0.15
CA ALA A 293 13.75 -6.26 1.36
C ALA A 293 12.81 -5.70 2.42
N SER A 294 12.02 -6.56 3.04
CA SER A 294 11.07 -6.21 4.11
C SER A 294 11.34 -7.06 5.34
N PHE A 295 11.53 -6.42 6.48
CA PHE A 295 11.85 -7.09 7.74
C PHE A 295 11.37 -6.26 8.93
N THR A 296 11.18 -6.91 10.07
CA THR A 296 10.96 -6.23 11.34
C THR A 296 12.34 -6.02 11.98
N PRO A 297 12.83 -4.77 12.11
CA PRO A 297 14.11 -4.52 12.74
C PRO A 297 14.08 -5.01 14.18
N ALA A 298 15.27 -5.36 14.72
CA ALA A 298 15.39 -5.49 16.16
C ALA A 298 14.88 -4.19 16.77
N SER A 299 13.99 -4.28 17.76
CA SER A 299 13.59 -3.08 18.51
C SER A 299 14.84 -2.30 18.84
N PRO A 300 14.98 -1.03 18.46
CA PRO A 300 16.02 -0.21 19.02
C PRO A 300 15.85 -0.30 20.55
N ALA A 301 16.96 -0.38 21.26
CA ALA A 301 16.90 -0.29 22.70
C ALA A 301 15.96 0.87 23.07
N PRO A 302 14.96 0.69 23.95
CA PRO A 302 14.04 1.75 24.26
C PRO A 302 14.86 2.98 24.62
N VAL A 303 14.61 4.08 23.89
CA VAL A 303 15.26 5.35 24.22
C VAL A 303 14.83 5.66 25.65
N PRO A 304 15.77 5.81 26.57
CA PRO A 304 15.41 5.96 27.97
C PRO A 304 14.45 7.14 28.15
N LEU A 305 13.41 6.95 28.93
CA LEU A 305 12.35 7.95 29.12
C LEU A 305 12.89 9.31 29.65
N TYR A 306 14.03 9.26 30.39
CA TYR A 306 14.70 10.46 30.88
C TYR A 306 15.20 11.39 29.77
N LEU A 307 15.61 10.86 28.61
CA LEU A 307 16.00 11.70 27.48
C LEU A 307 14.84 12.52 26.91
N TYR A 308 13.63 11.98 26.96
CA TYR A 308 12.42 12.75 26.58
C TYR A 308 12.03 13.75 27.68
N GLN A 309 12.19 13.39 28.94
CA GLN A 309 11.91 14.28 30.08
C GLN A 309 12.89 15.46 30.08
N ASP A 310 14.16 15.23 29.80
CA ASP A 310 15.18 16.27 29.67
C ASP A 310 14.86 17.24 28.53
N LEU A 311 14.48 16.71 27.35
CA LEU A 311 14.04 17.53 26.22
C LEU A 311 12.77 18.34 26.54
N LEU A 312 11.82 17.76 27.25
CA LEU A 312 10.59 18.44 27.65
C LEU A 312 10.83 19.45 28.78
N SER A 313 11.86 19.23 29.61
CA SER A 313 12.25 20.13 30.70
C SER A 313 13.08 21.32 30.24
N ASP A 314 13.76 21.19 29.06
CA ASP A 314 14.54 22.29 28.52
C ASP A 314 13.64 23.41 27.95
N PRO A 315 13.68 24.61 28.51
CA PRO A 315 12.90 25.75 27.97
C PRO A 315 13.31 26.16 26.56
N ALA A 316 14.53 25.82 26.15
CA ALA A 316 15.08 26.11 24.84
C ALA A 316 14.76 25.02 23.81
N ALA A 317 14.28 23.85 24.21
CA ALA A 317 13.95 22.75 23.29
C ALA A 317 12.91 23.18 22.24
N ARG A 318 13.18 22.84 21.00
CA ARG A 318 12.32 23.12 19.85
C ARG A 318 12.10 21.85 19.05
N THR A 319 10.87 21.68 18.55
CA THR A 319 10.49 20.58 17.68
C THR A 319 10.18 21.11 16.28
N LEU A 320 10.83 20.56 15.26
CA LEU A 320 10.47 20.83 13.89
C LEU A 320 9.31 19.91 13.50
N ALA A 321 8.12 20.47 13.37
CA ALA A 321 6.97 19.81 12.78
C ALA A 321 6.94 20.08 11.27
N VAL A 322 6.68 19.06 10.47
CA VAL A 322 6.57 19.21 9.01
C VAL A 322 5.24 18.62 8.56
N ASP A 323 4.39 19.48 8.01
CA ASP A 323 3.16 19.05 7.34
C ASP A 323 3.47 18.83 5.85
N HIS A 324 3.19 17.61 5.37
CA HIS A 324 3.43 17.22 3.99
C HIS A 324 2.12 17.21 3.22
N ASN A 325 1.94 18.24 2.38
CA ASN A 325 0.83 18.33 1.46
C ASN A 325 1.28 18.09 0.01
N HIS A 326 0.31 17.81 -0.87
CA HIS A 326 0.59 17.54 -2.27
C HIS A 326 1.30 18.75 -2.94
N GLY A 327 2.61 18.56 -3.20
CA GLY A 327 3.44 19.54 -3.89
C GLY A 327 4.19 20.56 -3.00
N PHE A 328 4.02 20.52 -1.66
CA PHE A 328 4.79 21.39 -0.76
C PHE A 328 4.93 20.82 0.65
N LEU A 329 5.97 21.26 1.34
CA LEU A 329 6.23 20.99 2.74
C LEU A 329 5.98 22.28 3.53
N ALA A 330 5.21 22.20 4.60
CA ALA A 330 4.98 23.30 5.52
C ALA A 330 5.70 23.03 6.85
N PRO A 331 6.95 23.49 7.04
CA PRO A 331 7.67 23.34 8.29
C PRO A 331 7.16 24.33 9.34
N ALA A 332 7.06 23.89 10.58
CA ALA A 332 6.76 24.73 11.73
C ALA A 332 7.70 24.39 12.88
N LEU A 333 8.34 25.38 13.44
CA LEU A 333 9.11 25.23 14.68
C LEU A 333 8.17 25.42 15.86
N LEU A 334 8.10 24.40 16.73
CA LEU A 334 7.22 24.38 17.88
C LEU A 334 8.05 24.48 19.18
N ASP A 335 7.51 25.15 20.18
CA ASP A 335 8.05 25.08 21.53
C ASP A 335 7.66 23.74 22.22
N ARG A 336 8.17 23.53 23.43
CA ARG A 336 7.87 22.33 24.23
C ARG A 336 6.38 22.13 24.54
N PHE A 337 5.55 23.13 24.33
CA PHE A 337 4.10 23.07 24.55
C PHE A 337 3.32 22.92 23.23
N GLY A 338 4.01 22.76 22.10
CA GLY A 338 3.38 22.64 20.79
C GLY A 338 2.91 23.98 20.19
N ASN A 339 3.27 25.13 20.78
CA ASN A 339 2.95 26.43 20.20
C ASN A 339 3.97 26.77 19.11
N ARG A 340 3.51 27.43 18.04
CA ARG A 340 4.40 27.94 17.01
C ARG A 340 5.38 28.96 17.60
N TRP A 341 6.67 28.75 17.31
CA TRP A 341 7.70 29.74 17.57
C TRP A 341 7.59 30.85 16.50
N ALA A 342 7.59 32.11 16.93
CA ALA A 342 7.56 33.27 16.02
C ALA A 342 8.85 33.29 15.19
N GLY A 343 8.76 33.06 13.87
CA GLY A 343 9.90 33.01 12.96
C GLY A 343 9.80 31.88 11.92
N CYS A 344 8.61 31.51 11.47
CA CYS A 344 8.40 30.46 10.50
C CYS A 344 8.96 30.84 9.13
N LEU A 345 9.94 30.07 8.66
CA LEU A 345 10.46 30.13 7.30
C LEU A 345 9.41 29.52 6.36
N THR A 346 8.68 30.32 5.62
CA THR A 346 7.95 29.87 4.43
C THR A 346 8.92 29.88 3.27
N SER A 347 9.46 28.74 2.91
CA SER A 347 10.17 28.59 1.64
C SER A 347 9.24 27.96 0.62
N HIS A 348 8.94 28.68 -0.45
CA HIS A 348 8.42 28.13 -1.68
C HIS A 348 9.59 27.46 -2.43
N TRP A 349 9.41 26.18 -2.76
CA TRP A 349 10.28 25.44 -3.68
C TRP A 349 9.49 25.13 -4.96
#